data_bd695dd25a6fc176de27861b086dfa4f
#
_entry.id   bd695dd25a6fc176de27861b086dfa4f
#
_cell.length_a   1.000
_cell.length_b   1.000
_cell.length_c   1.000
_cell.angle_alpha   90.00
_cell.angle_beta   90.00
_cell.angle_gamma   90.00
#
_symmetry.space_group_name_H-M   'P 1'
#
loop_
_entity.id
_entity.type
_entity.pdbx_description
1 polymer ?
#
loop_
_entity_poly.entity_id
_entity_poly.type
_entity_poly.pdbx_seq_one_letter_code
_entity_poly.pdbx_strand_id
1 'polypeptide(L)'
;MKGIVLSFDPHLEIANLVVETYNQLWPDHRFQFRIPFTDRDPRAIFRAQNVEFISTPPDIRSTVKSLLCDLPEHEFVFWCIDDRYPIEIFEPAVLRTVRDFASDAPSDIDSIKLTDLTVEGIEGKLRMTQGIVTRRLPRWLTRSWRGQLSLHPNAQRAENEKTWRQREEAVAREPAFSLGGQRFFRQLGHPKNGFYMPQFTTPAFLKRFFLTPALPLKYGIREFHRFLLSTNLEHKSYFPNKFLLSVGESTFRGRLSMVCYEQMLNFGVVPPKIETVRDYKIYSDRGLAGIVQLNS
;
A
#
# COMPACT_ATOMS: atom_id res chain seq x y z
N MET A 1 -4.08 16.66 -10.89
CA MET A 1 -2.95 15.75 -10.53
C MET A 1 -3.12 14.41 -11.22
N LYS A 2 -2.04 13.79 -11.73
CA LYS A 2 -2.11 12.43 -12.25
C LYS A 2 -2.13 11.41 -11.09
N GLY A 3 -3.00 10.39 -11.21
CA GLY A 3 -3.00 9.21 -10.36
C GLY A 3 -2.47 8.02 -11.17
N ILE A 4 -1.67 7.17 -10.58
CA ILE A 4 -1.13 5.97 -11.23
C ILE A 4 -1.59 4.76 -10.45
N VAL A 5 -2.29 3.86 -11.13
CA VAL A 5 -2.62 2.53 -10.60
C VAL A 5 -1.73 1.53 -11.32
N LEU A 6 -0.65 1.08 -10.68
CA LEU A 6 0.20 0.05 -11.24
C LEU A 6 -0.56 -1.28 -11.28
N SER A 7 -0.80 -1.78 -12.47
CA SER A 7 -1.57 -2.99 -12.73
C SER A 7 -1.04 -3.74 -13.96
N PHE A 8 -1.69 -4.82 -14.33
CA PHE A 8 -1.41 -5.63 -15.52
C PHE A 8 -2.69 -6.31 -16.02
N ASP A 9 -2.71 -6.75 -17.27
CA ASP A 9 -3.93 -7.23 -17.96
C ASP A 9 -4.84 -8.20 -17.16
N PRO A 10 -4.34 -9.22 -16.46
CA PRO A 10 -5.17 -10.09 -15.62
C PRO A 10 -5.89 -9.40 -14.46
N HIS A 11 -5.43 -8.22 -14.04
CA HIS A 11 -5.95 -7.48 -12.88
C HIS A 11 -6.68 -6.18 -13.27
N LEU A 12 -7.03 -5.96 -14.52
CA LEU A 12 -7.70 -4.74 -14.97
C LEU A 12 -9.04 -4.50 -14.24
N GLU A 13 -9.80 -5.55 -13.95
CA GLU A 13 -11.03 -5.43 -13.15
C GLU A 13 -10.74 -4.97 -11.71
N ILE A 14 -9.64 -5.44 -11.13
CA ILE A 14 -9.21 -5.01 -9.78
C ILE A 14 -8.75 -3.55 -9.82
N ALA A 15 -7.99 -3.15 -10.85
CA ALA A 15 -7.63 -1.75 -11.05
C ALA A 15 -8.87 -0.86 -11.23
N ASN A 16 -9.92 -1.35 -11.93
CA ASN A 16 -11.19 -0.65 -12.03
C ASN A 16 -11.85 -0.47 -10.65
N LEU A 17 -11.86 -1.51 -9.80
CA LEU A 17 -12.35 -1.38 -8.41
C LEU A 17 -11.58 -0.29 -7.65
N VAL A 18 -10.24 -0.23 -7.78
CA VAL A 18 -9.43 0.82 -7.14
C VAL A 18 -9.90 2.20 -7.56
N VAL A 19 -10.10 2.43 -8.86
CA VAL A 19 -10.57 3.72 -9.39
C VAL A 19 -11.97 4.06 -8.88
N GLU A 20 -12.92 3.12 -8.97
CA GLU A 20 -14.30 3.33 -8.53
C GLU A 20 -14.39 3.60 -7.03
N THR A 21 -13.61 2.90 -6.21
CA THR A 21 -13.58 3.15 -4.76
C THR A 21 -13.00 4.52 -4.42
N TYR A 22 -11.95 4.99 -5.10
CA TYR A 22 -11.46 6.36 -4.91
C TYR A 22 -12.50 7.38 -5.36
N ASN A 23 -13.12 7.21 -6.51
CA ASN A 23 -14.16 8.12 -7.01
C ASN A 23 -15.34 8.24 -6.03
N GLN A 24 -15.73 7.15 -5.40
CA GLN A 24 -16.84 7.13 -4.45
C GLN A 24 -16.45 7.65 -3.05
N LEU A 25 -15.33 7.17 -2.50
CA LEU A 25 -14.92 7.50 -1.13
C LEU A 25 -14.26 8.88 -1.03
N TRP A 26 -13.69 9.36 -2.14
CA TRP A 26 -13.03 10.67 -2.20
C TRP A 26 -13.39 11.43 -3.49
N PRO A 27 -14.67 11.83 -3.67
CA PRO A 27 -15.18 12.37 -4.94
C PRO A 27 -14.48 13.66 -5.42
N ASP A 28 -13.85 14.39 -4.51
CA ASP A 28 -13.13 15.62 -4.81
C ASP A 28 -11.58 15.43 -4.93
N HIS A 29 -11.09 14.20 -5.13
CA HIS A 29 -9.66 13.91 -5.26
C HIS A 29 -9.00 14.55 -6.50
N ARG A 30 -9.76 14.79 -7.58
CA ARG A 30 -9.30 15.41 -8.84
C ARG A 30 -8.18 14.65 -9.55
N PHE A 31 -8.09 13.32 -9.38
CA PHE A 31 -7.12 12.51 -10.09
C PHE A 31 -7.59 12.19 -11.49
N GLN A 32 -6.66 12.24 -12.45
CA GLN A 32 -6.74 11.57 -13.74
C GLN A 32 -5.90 10.31 -13.62
N PHE A 33 -6.53 9.16 -13.50
CA PHE A 33 -5.85 7.88 -13.31
C PHE A 33 -5.23 7.37 -14.59
N ARG A 34 -3.98 6.92 -14.52
CA ARG A 34 -3.27 6.20 -15.59
C ARG A 34 -3.28 4.72 -15.29
N ILE A 35 -3.80 3.95 -16.23
CA ILE A 35 -3.93 2.49 -16.14
C ILE A 35 -3.10 1.87 -17.26
N PRO A 36 -2.07 1.05 -16.96
CA PRO A 36 -1.30 0.34 -17.96
C PRO A 36 -2.10 -0.83 -18.51
N PHE A 37 -1.90 -1.15 -19.77
CA PHE A 37 -2.38 -2.37 -20.42
C PHE A 37 -1.39 -2.82 -21.50
N THR A 38 -1.39 -4.11 -21.81
CA THR A 38 -0.50 -4.69 -22.84
C THR A 38 -1.32 -5.16 -24.06
N ASP A 39 -2.07 -6.22 -23.90
CA ASP A 39 -2.82 -6.87 -24.99
C ASP A 39 -4.33 -6.72 -24.83
N ARG A 40 -4.82 -6.59 -23.61
CA ARG A 40 -6.23 -6.54 -23.29
C ARG A 40 -6.75 -5.10 -23.25
N ASP A 41 -7.65 -4.74 -24.16
CA ASP A 41 -8.26 -3.39 -24.17
C ASP A 41 -9.08 -3.15 -22.89
N PRO A 42 -8.70 -2.15 -22.07
CA PRO A 42 -9.39 -1.85 -20.82
C PRO A 42 -10.70 -1.07 -21.00
N ARG A 43 -10.98 -0.48 -22.16
CA ARG A 43 -12.12 0.44 -22.38
C ARG A 43 -13.47 -0.17 -22.07
N ALA A 44 -13.62 -1.49 -22.27
CA ALA A 44 -14.84 -2.21 -21.95
C ALA A 44 -15.01 -2.52 -20.45
N ILE A 45 -13.96 -2.35 -19.64
CA ILE A 45 -13.90 -2.70 -18.23
C ILE A 45 -14.20 -1.47 -17.37
N PHE A 46 -13.62 -0.31 -17.74
CA PHE A 46 -13.71 0.91 -16.95
C PHE A 46 -14.91 1.77 -17.37
N ARG A 47 -15.66 2.26 -16.39
CA ARG A 47 -16.77 3.20 -16.59
C ARG A 47 -16.41 4.64 -16.23
N ALA A 48 -15.40 4.81 -15.37
CA ALA A 48 -14.93 6.11 -14.90
C ALA A 48 -14.41 6.97 -16.06
N GLN A 49 -14.77 8.25 -16.08
CA GLN A 49 -14.33 9.21 -17.11
C GLN A 49 -12.94 9.78 -16.84
N ASN A 50 -12.45 9.68 -15.61
CA ASN A 50 -11.17 10.20 -15.16
C ASN A 50 -10.04 9.16 -15.29
N VAL A 51 -10.06 8.38 -16.38
CA VAL A 51 -9.09 7.33 -16.67
C VAL A 51 -8.39 7.59 -18.00
N GLU A 52 -7.07 7.42 -18.02
CA GLU A 52 -6.20 7.45 -19.21
C GLU A 52 -5.54 6.07 -19.32
N PHE A 53 -5.67 5.42 -20.47
CA PHE A 53 -5.09 4.11 -20.71
C PHE A 53 -3.77 4.24 -21.44
N ILE A 54 -2.72 3.63 -20.88
CA ILE A 54 -1.36 3.69 -21.40
C ILE A 54 -0.96 2.29 -21.90
N SER A 55 -0.76 2.15 -23.20
CA SER A 55 -0.23 0.90 -23.77
C SER A 55 1.23 0.72 -23.35
N THR A 56 1.54 -0.44 -22.79
CA THR A 56 2.86 -0.74 -22.22
C THR A 56 3.33 -2.15 -22.60
N PRO A 57 4.63 -2.39 -22.74
CA PRO A 57 5.17 -3.74 -22.77
C PRO A 57 4.88 -4.51 -21.46
N PRO A 58 4.91 -5.85 -21.48
CA PRO A 58 4.48 -6.67 -20.33
C PRO A 58 5.48 -6.74 -19.16
N ASP A 59 6.62 -6.05 -19.24
CA ASP A 59 7.59 -6.01 -18.16
C ASP A 59 7.41 -4.75 -17.28
N ILE A 60 7.67 -4.89 -15.98
CA ILE A 60 7.41 -3.85 -14.99
C ILE A 60 8.25 -2.59 -15.23
N ARG A 61 9.49 -2.70 -15.72
CA ARG A 61 10.36 -1.56 -16.02
C ARG A 61 9.77 -0.70 -17.13
N SER A 62 9.41 -1.32 -18.25
CA SER A 62 8.84 -0.64 -19.40
C SER A 62 7.45 -0.08 -19.07
N THR A 63 6.65 -0.80 -18.28
CA THR A 63 5.36 -0.32 -17.78
C THR A 63 5.55 0.98 -16.98
N VAL A 64 6.40 0.98 -15.96
CA VAL A 64 6.63 2.19 -15.14
C VAL A 64 7.27 3.31 -15.96
N LYS A 65 8.20 3.00 -16.88
CA LYS A 65 8.78 3.98 -17.78
C LYS A 65 7.71 4.66 -18.62
N SER A 66 6.78 3.90 -19.21
CA SER A 66 5.69 4.45 -20.03
C SER A 66 4.72 5.29 -19.20
N LEU A 67 4.37 4.84 -18.00
CA LEU A 67 3.47 5.58 -17.08
C LEU A 67 4.04 6.93 -16.64
N LEU A 68 5.38 7.08 -16.64
CA LEU A 68 6.08 8.27 -16.13
C LEU A 68 6.78 9.11 -17.24
N CYS A 69 6.65 8.74 -18.51
CA CYS A 69 7.52 9.30 -19.58
C CYS A 69 7.34 10.80 -19.81
N ASP A 70 6.13 11.31 -19.68
CA ASP A 70 5.73 12.70 -19.93
C ASP A 70 5.44 13.48 -18.64
N LEU A 71 5.73 12.90 -17.48
CA LEU A 71 5.50 13.55 -16.20
C LEU A 71 6.75 14.28 -15.72
N PRO A 72 6.62 15.54 -15.27
CA PRO A 72 7.71 16.29 -14.66
C PRO A 72 8.27 15.55 -13.44
N GLU A 73 9.59 15.50 -13.31
CA GLU A 73 10.26 14.65 -12.33
C GLU A 73 9.95 14.99 -10.87
N HIS A 74 9.67 16.27 -10.60
CA HIS A 74 9.46 16.79 -9.25
C HIS A 74 8.00 17.12 -8.94
N GLU A 75 7.08 16.95 -9.89
CA GLU A 75 5.66 17.10 -9.63
C GLU A 75 5.10 15.81 -9.00
N PHE A 76 4.38 15.95 -7.91
CA PHE A 76 3.78 14.81 -7.26
C PHE A 76 2.68 14.16 -8.11
N VAL A 77 2.69 12.85 -8.11
CA VAL A 77 1.61 11.99 -8.59
C VAL A 77 1.02 11.22 -7.42
N PHE A 78 -0.24 10.86 -7.50
CA PHE A 78 -0.81 9.86 -6.61
C PHE A 78 -0.43 8.47 -7.13
N TRP A 79 0.18 7.66 -6.29
CA TRP A 79 0.65 6.31 -6.61
C TRP A 79 -0.06 5.27 -5.78
N CYS A 80 -0.59 4.24 -6.43
CA CYS A 80 -1.11 3.04 -5.79
C CYS A 80 -0.90 1.82 -6.71
N ILE A 81 -1.14 0.63 -6.17
CA ILE A 81 -1.15 -0.62 -6.93
C ILE A 81 -2.55 -1.22 -6.89
N ASP A 82 -2.89 -2.04 -7.87
CA ASP A 82 -4.19 -2.69 -7.96
C ASP A 82 -4.50 -3.60 -6.76
N ASP A 83 -3.47 -4.17 -6.14
CA ASP A 83 -3.61 -5.06 -4.99
C ASP A 83 -3.90 -4.32 -3.66
N ARG A 84 -4.13 -2.99 -3.69
CA ARG A 84 -4.38 -2.14 -2.50
C ARG A 84 -5.53 -1.18 -2.76
N TYR A 85 -6.77 -1.68 -2.67
CA TYR A 85 -7.96 -0.83 -2.85
C TYR A 85 -8.36 -0.15 -1.52
N PRO A 86 -8.85 1.10 -1.55
CA PRO A 86 -9.31 1.79 -0.35
C PRO A 86 -10.62 1.17 0.15
N ILE A 87 -10.71 0.98 1.46
CA ILE A 87 -11.91 0.49 2.16
C ILE A 87 -12.64 1.65 2.83
N GLU A 88 -11.88 2.54 3.46
CA GLU A 88 -12.42 3.65 4.23
C GLU A 88 -11.44 4.83 4.18
N ILE A 89 -11.96 6.04 4.10
CA ILE A 89 -11.21 7.28 4.26
C ILE A 89 -11.64 7.90 5.58
N PHE A 90 -10.68 8.06 6.51
CA PHE A 90 -10.98 8.54 7.86
C PHE A 90 -11.09 10.06 7.93
N GLU A 91 -10.24 10.77 7.18
CA GLU A 91 -10.07 12.21 7.28
C GLU A 91 -10.05 12.87 5.88
N PRO A 92 -11.19 12.95 5.17
CA PRO A 92 -11.23 13.50 3.81
C PRO A 92 -10.68 14.93 3.70
N ALA A 93 -10.93 15.76 4.73
CA ALA A 93 -10.41 17.14 4.77
C ALA A 93 -8.89 17.18 4.87
N VAL A 94 -8.30 16.30 5.67
CA VAL A 94 -6.83 16.17 5.77
C VAL A 94 -6.25 15.68 4.46
N LEU A 95 -6.87 14.68 3.82
CA LEU A 95 -6.42 14.20 2.50
C LEU A 95 -6.42 15.29 1.44
N ARG A 96 -7.43 16.17 1.43
CA ARG A 96 -7.44 17.36 0.55
C ARG A 96 -6.25 18.25 0.82
N THR A 97 -6.00 18.59 2.09
CA THR A 97 -4.86 19.42 2.49
C THR A 97 -3.53 18.77 2.09
N VAL A 98 -3.39 17.45 2.25
CA VAL A 98 -2.18 16.70 1.84
C VAL A 98 -2.01 16.72 0.32
N ARG A 99 -3.10 16.52 -0.45
CA ARG A 99 -3.07 16.61 -1.91
C ARG A 99 -2.67 18.00 -2.38
N ASP A 100 -3.27 19.04 -1.81
CA ASP A 100 -3.00 20.43 -2.19
C ASP A 100 -1.55 20.79 -1.82
N PHE A 101 -1.07 20.39 -0.64
CA PHE A 101 0.33 20.49 -0.27
C PHE A 101 1.25 19.74 -1.25
N ALA A 102 0.91 18.52 -1.64
CA ALA A 102 1.70 17.76 -2.62
C ALA A 102 1.75 18.45 -3.99
N SER A 103 0.71 19.20 -4.36
CA SER A 103 0.72 19.99 -5.62
C SER A 103 1.73 21.13 -5.60
N ASP A 104 2.01 21.69 -4.42
CA ASP A 104 2.89 22.86 -4.22
C ASP A 104 4.15 22.50 -3.40
N ALA A 105 4.38 21.22 -3.14
CA ALA A 105 5.42 20.75 -2.23
C ALA A 105 6.83 21.12 -2.70
N PRO A 106 7.76 21.34 -1.75
CA PRO A 106 9.17 21.51 -2.06
C PRO A 106 9.73 20.33 -2.85
N SER A 107 10.58 20.61 -3.82
CA SER A 107 11.21 19.60 -4.71
C SER A 107 12.09 18.58 -3.99
N ASP A 108 12.30 18.76 -2.69
CA ASP A 108 13.16 17.89 -1.87
C ASP A 108 12.39 16.78 -1.11
N ILE A 109 11.05 16.72 -1.26
CA ILE A 109 10.22 15.63 -0.71
C ILE A 109 10.02 14.55 -1.77
N ASP A 110 10.36 13.31 -1.45
CA ASP A 110 10.19 12.16 -2.36
C ASP A 110 8.80 11.53 -2.29
N SER A 111 8.25 11.41 -1.07
CA SER A 111 6.96 10.71 -0.87
C SER A 111 6.26 11.12 0.43
N ILE A 112 4.92 11.20 0.36
CA ILE A 112 4.02 11.37 1.49
C ILE A 112 3.06 10.18 1.49
N LYS A 113 3.25 9.28 2.44
CA LYS A 113 2.44 8.06 2.57
C LYS A 113 1.14 8.36 3.31
N LEU A 114 0.09 7.62 3.00
CA LEU A 114 -1.24 7.85 3.55
C LEU A 114 -1.67 6.78 4.55
N THR A 115 -0.96 5.66 4.55
CA THR A 115 -1.27 4.47 5.34
C THR A 115 -0.01 3.62 5.58
N ASP A 116 -0.16 2.41 6.10
CA ASP A 116 0.81 1.35 6.37
C ASP A 116 1.57 1.53 7.68
N LEU A 117 2.47 2.49 7.78
CA LEU A 117 3.25 2.73 8.98
C LEU A 117 2.84 4.07 9.57
N THR A 118 2.32 4.06 10.78
CA THR A 118 2.00 5.26 11.55
C THR A 118 2.62 5.18 12.92
N VAL A 119 2.92 6.33 13.50
CA VAL A 119 3.54 6.38 14.83
C VAL A 119 2.62 5.75 15.88
N GLU A 120 1.34 6.13 15.89
CA GLU A 120 0.36 5.55 16.83
C GLU A 120 0.15 4.05 16.61
N GLY A 121 0.16 3.60 15.34
CA GLY A 121 0.06 2.16 15.01
C GLY A 121 1.24 1.36 15.56
N ILE A 122 2.47 1.87 15.45
CA ILE A 122 3.68 1.23 15.99
C ILE A 122 3.60 1.15 17.51
N GLU A 123 3.31 2.26 18.19
CA GLU A 123 3.19 2.30 19.66
C GLU A 123 2.09 1.39 20.17
N GLY A 124 0.92 1.35 19.49
CA GLY A 124 -0.17 0.45 19.82
C GLY A 124 0.24 -1.02 19.77
N LYS A 125 1.00 -1.41 18.73
CA LYS A 125 1.53 -2.78 18.58
C LYS A 125 2.55 -3.13 19.64
N LEU A 126 3.49 -2.22 19.94
CA LEU A 126 4.46 -2.42 21.02
C LEU A 126 3.76 -2.60 22.37
N ARG A 127 2.78 -1.75 22.70
CA ARG A 127 1.97 -1.89 23.91
C ARG A 127 1.21 -3.22 23.99
N MET A 128 0.60 -3.66 22.88
CA MET A 128 -0.06 -4.98 22.82
C MET A 128 0.93 -6.12 23.04
N THR A 129 2.11 -6.05 22.44
CA THR A 129 3.16 -7.08 22.59
C THR A 129 3.63 -7.14 24.04
N GLN A 130 3.78 -6.00 24.70
CA GLN A 130 4.16 -5.90 26.11
C GLN A 130 3.04 -6.33 27.06
N GLY A 131 1.77 -5.96 26.79
CA GLY A 131 0.61 -6.29 27.61
C GLY A 131 0.27 -7.79 27.66
N ILE A 132 0.57 -8.55 26.60
CA ILE A 132 0.41 -10.03 26.58
C ILE A 132 1.42 -10.72 27.52
N VAL A 133 2.49 -10.02 27.95
CA VAL A 133 3.50 -10.59 28.89
C VAL A 133 2.93 -10.89 30.26
N THR A 134 1.92 -10.18 30.70
CA THR A 134 1.40 -10.26 32.06
C THR A 134 0.36 -11.39 32.26
N ARG A 135 -0.19 -11.94 31.20
CA ARG A 135 -1.10 -13.12 31.29
C ARG A 135 -0.37 -14.39 30.89
N ARG A 136 0.30 -15.03 31.83
CA ARG A 136 0.79 -16.40 31.68
C ARG A 136 -0.39 -17.34 31.52
N LEU A 137 -0.67 -17.80 30.30
CA LEU A 137 -1.59 -18.92 30.11
C LEU A 137 -1.03 -20.15 30.83
N PRO A 138 -1.84 -20.87 31.62
CA PRO A 138 -1.41 -22.06 32.32
C PRO A 138 -0.80 -23.08 31.36
N ARG A 139 0.31 -23.71 31.78
CA ARG A 139 1.09 -24.67 30.95
C ARG A 139 0.25 -25.81 30.35
N TRP A 140 -0.89 -26.18 30.96
CA TRP A 140 -1.74 -27.25 30.48
C TRP A 140 -2.55 -26.87 29.22
N LEU A 141 -2.90 -25.60 29.02
CA LEU A 141 -3.57 -25.11 27.82
C LEU A 141 -2.66 -25.13 26.56
N THR A 142 -1.34 -25.09 26.75
CA THR A 142 -0.38 -25.12 25.65
C THR A 142 -0.05 -26.54 25.18
N ARG A 143 -0.47 -27.59 25.90
CA ARG A 143 -0.11 -28.99 25.61
C ARG A 143 -1.03 -29.67 24.60
N SER A 144 -2.31 -29.28 24.51
CA SER A 144 -3.30 -29.92 23.63
C SER A 144 -3.28 -29.41 22.18
N TRP A 145 -2.62 -28.28 21.90
CA TRP A 145 -2.58 -27.65 20.57
C TRP A 145 -1.25 -27.88 19.83
N ARG A 146 -0.41 -28.78 20.31
CA ARG A 146 0.92 -29.05 19.76
C ARG A 146 0.96 -29.69 18.37
N GLY A 147 -0.16 -30.05 17.80
CA GLY A 147 -0.21 -30.72 16.50
C GLY A 147 -0.25 -29.79 15.27
N GLN A 148 -0.58 -28.52 15.43
CA GLN A 148 -0.84 -27.63 14.28
C GLN A 148 -0.11 -26.27 14.27
N LEU A 149 0.61 -25.88 15.34
CA LEU A 149 1.38 -24.64 15.38
C LEU A 149 2.85 -24.94 15.64
N SER A 150 3.64 -24.97 14.58
CA SER A 150 5.08 -25.27 14.59
C SER A 150 5.97 -24.16 15.14
N LEU A 151 5.43 -23.10 15.74
CA LEU A 151 6.19 -22.01 16.32
C LEU A 151 5.90 -21.86 17.81
N HIS A 152 6.94 -21.86 18.61
CA HIS A 152 6.87 -21.59 20.05
C HIS A 152 6.26 -20.17 20.24
N PRO A 153 5.14 -19.99 20.99
CA PRO A 153 4.50 -18.67 21.17
C PRO A 153 5.47 -17.57 21.63
N ASN A 154 6.49 -17.94 22.39
CA ASN A 154 7.53 -17.02 22.86
C ASN A 154 8.52 -16.61 21.77
N ALA A 155 8.84 -17.47 20.81
CA ALA A 155 9.75 -17.14 19.71
C ALA A 155 9.08 -16.21 18.72
N GLN A 156 7.84 -16.51 18.33
CA GLN A 156 7.06 -15.64 17.43
C GLN A 156 6.79 -14.26 18.04
N ARG A 157 6.62 -14.21 19.35
CA ARG A 157 6.45 -12.97 20.09
C ARG A 157 7.73 -12.13 20.12
N ALA A 158 8.88 -12.74 20.42
CA ALA A 158 10.17 -12.05 20.41
C ALA A 158 10.50 -11.51 19.00
N GLU A 159 10.18 -12.27 17.96
CA GLU A 159 10.34 -11.84 16.57
C GLU A 159 9.40 -10.70 16.20
N ASN A 160 8.14 -10.76 16.65
CA ASN A 160 7.18 -9.67 16.46
C ASN A 160 7.63 -8.40 17.19
N GLU A 161 8.06 -8.49 18.46
CA GLU A 161 8.58 -7.35 19.21
C GLU A 161 9.81 -6.74 18.53
N LYS A 162 10.77 -7.57 18.10
CA LYS A 162 11.93 -7.12 17.33
C LYS A 162 11.52 -6.37 16.07
N THR A 163 10.56 -6.91 15.33
CA THR A 163 10.05 -6.28 14.10
C THR A 163 9.43 -4.91 14.37
N TRP A 164 8.64 -4.77 15.45
CA TRP A 164 8.01 -3.49 15.79
C TRP A 164 9.01 -2.47 16.32
N ARG A 165 10.02 -2.89 17.09
CA ARG A 165 11.13 -2.00 17.50
C ARG A 165 11.93 -1.49 16.30
N GLN A 166 12.24 -2.36 15.33
CA GLN A 166 12.86 -1.94 14.08
C GLN A 166 12.03 -0.94 13.29
N ARG A 167 10.69 -1.04 13.34
CA ARG A 167 9.79 -0.08 12.70
C ARG A 167 9.74 1.24 13.48
N GLU A 168 9.79 1.20 14.80
CA GLU A 168 9.89 2.39 15.64
C GLU A 168 11.18 3.16 15.35
N GLU A 169 12.32 2.46 15.25
CA GLU A 169 13.61 3.03 14.87
C GLU A 169 13.63 3.58 13.44
N ALA A 170 12.72 3.09 12.58
CA ALA A 170 12.58 3.52 11.21
C ALA A 170 11.78 4.83 11.03
N VAL A 171 11.31 5.45 12.10
CA VAL A 171 10.54 6.71 12.06
C VAL A 171 11.22 7.75 12.96
N ALA A 172 11.31 8.99 12.48
CA ALA A 172 11.83 10.10 13.28
C ALA A 172 10.95 10.33 14.52
N ARG A 173 11.56 10.75 15.63
CA ARG A 173 10.84 11.00 16.90
C ARG A 173 10.01 12.27 16.85
N GLU A 174 10.51 13.28 16.14
CA GLU A 174 9.84 14.57 16.00
C GLU A 174 9.11 14.68 14.66
N PRO A 175 7.95 15.32 14.60
CA PRO A 175 7.27 15.58 13.35
C PRO A 175 8.09 16.54 12.49
N ALA A 176 8.16 16.28 11.19
CA ALA A 176 8.81 17.16 10.24
C ALA A 176 7.90 18.35 9.86
N PHE A 177 6.60 18.10 9.76
CA PHE A 177 5.59 19.10 9.45
C PHE A 177 4.19 18.62 9.89
N SER A 178 3.20 19.52 9.81
CA SER A 178 1.79 19.22 10.08
C SER A 178 0.90 19.78 8.98
N LEU A 179 -0.09 18.99 8.56
CA LEU A 179 -1.08 19.37 7.55
C LEU A 179 -2.48 19.00 8.05
N GLY A 180 -3.39 19.98 8.08
CA GLY A 180 -4.76 19.75 8.53
C GLY A 180 -4.88 19.16 9.95
N GLY A 181 -3.95 19.50 10.84
CA GLY A 181 -3.88 18.95 12.20
C GLY A 181 -3.20 17.57 12.30
N GLN A 182 -2.91 16.92 11.18
CA GLN A 182 -2.18 15.66 11.13
C GLN A 182 -0.67 15.92 11.09
N ARG A 183 0.09 15.27 11.99
CA ARG A 183 1.55 15.33 12.02
C ARG A 183 2.16 14.30 11.08
N PHE A 184 3.25 14.68 10.41
CA PHE A 184 4.00 13.81 9.51
C PHE A 184 5.43 13.63 9.99
N PHE A 185 5.89 12.39 10.01
CA PHE A 185 7.19 11.99 10.54
C PHE A 185 8.06 11.44 9.40
N ARG A 186 9.33 11.81 9.42
CA ARG A 186 10.28 11.32 8.41
C ARG A 186 10.51 9.82 8.58
N GLN A 187 10.49 9.09 7.48
CA GLN A 187 10.94 7.70 7.42
C GLN A 187 12.47 7.67 7.46
N LEU A 188 13.03 7.00 8.47
CA LEU A 188 14.48 6.77 8.61
C LEU A 188 14.88 5.37 8.13
N GLY A 189 13.92 4.46 8.10
CA GLY A 189 14.12 3.07 7.74
C GLY A 189 14.09 2.83 6.24
N HIS A 190 14.12 1.56 5.90
CA HIS A 190 14.22 1.07 4.54
C HIS A 190 13.06 1.58 3.64
N PRO A 191 13.34 2.04 2.40
CA PRO A 191 12.34 2.60 1.49
C PRO A 191 11.20 1.64 1.11
N LYS A 192 11.39 0.32 1.22
CA LYS A 192 10.35 -0.69 0.96
C LYS A 192 9.12 -0.54 1.86
N ASN A 193 9.28 0.03 3.05
CA ASN A 193 8.17 0.20 3.98
C ASN A 193 7.15 1.17 3.38
N GLY A 194 5.93 0.67 3.14
CA GLY A 194 4.85 1.42 2.52
C GLY A 194 5.06 1.77 1.04
N PHE A 195 6.04 1.18 0.34
CA PHE A 195 6.30 1.47 -1.07
C PHE A 195 5.11 1.11 -1.97
N TYR A 196 4.42 0.04 -1.64
CA TYR A 196 3.23 -0.45 -2.37
C TYR A 196 1.92 0.14 -1.86
N MET A 197 1.97 1.01 -0.85
CA MET A 197 0.79 1.65 -0.28
C MET A 197 0.43 2.94 -1.00
N PRO A 198 -0.84 3.37 -0.95
CA PRO A 198 -1.25 4.66 -1.49
C PRO A 198 -0.42 5.80 -0.92
N GLN A 199 0.12 6.63 -1.82
CA GLN A 199 1.01 7.73 -1.45
C GLN A 199 1.03 8.81 -2.54
N PHE A 200 1.34 10.03 -2.15
CA PHE A 200 1.81 11.04 -3.07
C PHE A 200 3.32 10.87 -3.21
N THR A 201 3.82 10.82 -4.43
CA THR A 201 5.25 10.60 -4.69
C THR A 201 5.69 11.25 -5.98
N THR A 202 6.99 11.50 -6.14
CA THR A 202 7.53 12.11 -7.35
C THR A 202 7.90 11.04 -8.39
N PRO A 203 7.75 11.34 -9.71
CA PRO A 203 8.26 10.49 -10.76
C PRO A 203 9.76 10.20 -10.62
N ALA A 204 10.57 11.18 -10.19
CA ALA A 204 12.00 10.98 -9.94
C ALA A 204 12.26 9.91 -8.91
N PHE A 205 11.50 9.88 -7.82
CA PHE A 205 11.62 8.83 -6.78
C PHE A 205 11.25 7.45 -7.33
N LEU A 206 10.15 7.32 -8.05
CA LEU A 206 9.74 6.06 -8.67
C LEU A 206 10.77 5.57 -9.70
N LYS A 207 11.32 6.47 -10.53
CA LYS A 207 12.37 6.15 -11.51
C LYS A 207 13.63 5.61 -10.84
N ARG A 208 14.06 6.18 -9.70
CA ARG A 208 15.24 5.70 -8.95
C ARG A 208 15.14 4.22 -8.56
N PHE A 209 13.92 3.72 -8.29
CA PHE A 209 13.70 2.32 -7.93
C PHE A 209 13.46 1.43 -9.14
N PHE A 210 12.49 1.76 -9.96
CA PHE A 210 12.07 0.89 -11.04
C PHE A 210 13.00 0.89 -12.25
N LEU A 211 13.70 1.99 -12.51
CA LEU A 211 14.54 2.18 -13.69
C LEU A 211 16.05 2.13 -13.38
N THR A 212 16.41 1.77 -12.14
CA THR A 212 17.83 1.68 -11.75
C THR A 212 18.61 0.66 -12.59
N PRO A 213 19.87 0.96 -12.94
CA PRO A 213 20.77 0.01 -13.61
C PRO A 213 21.05 -1.26 -12.80
N ALA A 214 20.88 -1.22 -11.47
CA ALA A 214 21.06 -2.38 -10.59
C ALA A 214 20.04 -3.51 -10.84
N LEU A 215 18.93 -3.20 -11.52
CA LEU A 215 17.96 -4.20 -11.96
C LEU A 215 18.24 -4.62 -13.41
N PRO A 216 17.99 -5.90 -13.80
CA PRO A 216 18.01 -6.32 -15.19
C PRO A 216 17.10 -5.48 -16.09
N LEU A 217 17.32 -5.47 -17.40
CA LEU A 217 16.42 -4.77 -18.35
C LEU A 217 14.98 -5.27 -18.25
N LYS A 218 14.82 -6.58 -18.08
CA LYS A 218 13.52 -7.21 -17.80
C LYS A 218 13.62 -7.90 -16.44
N TYR A 219 12.68 -7.61 -15.56
CA TYR A 219 12.59 -8.22 -14.24
C TYR A 219 11.13 -8.35 -13.80
N GLY A 220 10.85 -9.34 -12.97
CA GLY A 220 9.55 -9.52 -12.34
C GLY A 220 9.46 -8.87 -10.95
N ILE A 221 8.28 -8.93 -10.36
CA ILE A 221 8.02 -8.36 -9.03
C ILE A 221 8.90 -8.97 -7.92
N ARG A 222 9.32 -10.24 -8.07
CA ARG A 222 10.17 -10.92 -7.08
C ARG A 222 11.60 -10.36 -7.06
N GLU A 223 12.18 -10.14 -8.25
CA GLU A 223 13.50 -9.52 -8.39
C GLU A 223 13.47 -8.08 -7.87
N PHE A 224 12.44 -7.33 -8.23
CA PHE A 224 12.25 -5.98 -7.71
C PHE A 224 12.12 -5.96 -6.18
N HIS A 225 11.36 -6.88 -5.60
CA HIS A 225 11.25 -6.99 -4.16
C HIS A 225 12.60 -7.30 -3.48
N ARG A 226 13.39 -8.23 -4.04
CA ARG A 226 14.75 -8.52 -3.55
C ARG A 226 15.66 -7.30 -3.65
N PHE A 227 15.60 -6.59 -4.77
CA PHE A 227 16.32 -5.34 -4.93
C PHE A 227 15.93 -4.31 -3.86
N LEU A 228 14.65 -4.08 -3.65
CA LEU A 228 14.18 -3.18 -2.58
C LEU A 228 14.69 -3.61 -1.20
N LEU A 229 14.79 -4.91 -0.94
CA LEU A 229 15.31 -5.44 0.33
C LEU A 229 16.83 -5.21 0.52
N SER A 230 17.59 -5.19 -0.57
CA SER A 230 19.06 -5.07 -0.55
C SER A 230 19.55 -3.63 -0.72
N THR A 231 18.66 -2.70 -1.08
CA THR A 231 19.07 -1.32 -1.39
C THR A 231 18.93 -0.41 -0.17
N ASN A 232 19.92 0.45 0.01
CA ASN A 232 19.93 1.51 1.03
C ASN A 232 19.95 2.87 0.35
N LEU A 233 18.92 3.17 -0.44
CA LEU A 233 18.79 4.44 -1.13
C LEU A 233 18.29 5.51 -0.17
N GLU A 234 18.98 6.65 -0.16
CA GLU A 234 18.49 7.83 0.53
C GLU A 234 17.14 8.27 -0.03
N HIS A 235 16.23 8.61 0.87
CA HIS A 235 14.92 9.11 0.51
C HIS A 235 14.36 10.05 1.57
N LYS A 236 13.53 10.99 1.15
CA LYS A 236 12.76 11.89 2.02
C LYS A 236 11.28 11.54 1.94
N SER A 237 10.93 10.44 2.59
CA SER A 237 9.54 9.96 2.69
C SER A 237 8.98 10.23 4.08
N TYR A 238 7.68 10.49 4.15
CA TYR A 238 7.00 10.85 5.39
C TYR A 238 5.78 9.98 5.62
N PHE A 239 5.51 9.67 6.88
CA PHE A 239 4.32 8.95 7.34
C PHE A 239 3.42 9.85 8.17
N PRO A 240 2.09 9.69 8.10
CA PRO A 240 1.18 10.37 8.99
C PRO A 240 1.23 9.79 10.40
N ASN A 241 0.85 10.59 11.39
CA ASN A 241 0.67 10.13 12.77
C ASN A 241 -0.37 9.02 12.89
N LYS A 242 -1.49 9.17 12.15
CA LYS A 242 -2.59 8.21 12.05
C LYS A 242 -2.82 7.83 10.59
N PHE A 243 -3.46 6.69 10.37
CA PHE A 243 -3.94 6.33 9.04
C PHE A 243 -4.93 7.38 8.51
N LEU A 244 -4.72 7.83 7.29
CA LEU A 244 -5.68 8.70 6.60
C LEU A 244 -6.73 7.89 5.83
N LEU A 245 -6.37 6.67 5.45
CA LEU A 245 -7.28 5.71 4.82
C LEU A 245 -6.89 4.28 5.22
N SER A 246 -7.86 3.36 5.18
CA SER A 246 -7.61 1.92 5.24
C SER A 246 -7.65 1.32 3.85
N VAL A 247 -6.83 0.30 3.63
CA VAL A 247 -6.78 -0.44 2.37
C VAL A 247 -6.88 -1.95 2.62
N GLY A 248 -7.53 -2.65 1.71
CA GLY A 248 -7.58 -4.10 1.65
C GLY A 248 -6.66 -4.66 0.59
N GLU A 249 -6.12 -5.87 0.82
CA GLU A 249 -5.50 -6.65 -0.23
C GLU A 249 -6.58 -7.26 -1.13
N SER A 250 -6.51 -7.01 -2.42
CA SER A 250 -7.45 -7.59 -3.38
C SER A 250 -7.17 -9.08 -3.61
N THR A 251 -5.89 -9.48 -3.59
CA THR A 251 -5.50 -10.88 -3.81
C THR A 251 -4.69 -11.44 -2.66
N PHE A 252 -4.85 -12.73 -2.43
CA PHE A 252 -4.05 -13.49 -1.48
C PHE A 252 -3.46 -14.73 -2.17
N ARG A 253 -2.14 -14.77 -2.32
CA ARG A 253 -1.40 -15.81 -3.04
C ARG A 253 -1.92 -16.02 -4.48
N GLY A 254 -2.23 -14.94 -5.17
CA GLY A 254 -2.71 -14.95 -6.56
C GLY A 254 -4.18 -15.34 -6.75
N ARG A 255 -4.95 -15.46 -5.66
CA ARG A 255 -6.40 -15.69 -5.67
C ARG A 255 -7.13 -14.46 -5.17
N LEU A 256 -8.29 -14.16 -5.74
CA LEU A 256 -9.10 -13.02 -5.34
C LEU A 256 -9.64 -13.23 -3.92
N SER A 257 -9.47 -12.26 -3.03
CA SER A 257 -10.08 -12.35 -1.72
C SER A 257 -11.61 -12.23 -1.82
N MET A 258 -12.35 -13.01 -1.03
CA MET A 258 -13.82 -12.98 -1.06
C MET A 258 -14.35 -11.58 -0.71
N VAL A 259 -13.69 -10.87 0.19
CA VAL A 259 -14.07 -9.49 0.56
C VAL A 259 -13.89 -8.55 -0.62
N CYS A 260 -12.80 -8.67 -1.38
CA CYS A 260 -12.62 -7.89 -2.61
C CYS A 260 -13.68 -8.25 -3.66
N TYR A 261 -13.98 -9.55 -3.83
CA TYR A 261 -15.04 -10.02 -4.73
C TYR A 261 -16.40 -9.37 -4.39
N GLU A 262 -16.80 -9.38 -3.11
CA GLU A 262 -18.03 -8.75 -2.65
C GLU A 262 -18.02 -7.23 -2.88
N GLN A 263 -16.89 -6.58 -2.62
CA GLN A 263 -16.72 -5.15 -2.91
C GLN A 263 -16.87 -4.87 -4.41
N MET A 264 -16.28 -5.67 -5.27
CA MET A 264 -16.44 -5.52 -6.73
C MET A 264 -17.92 -5.54 -7.13
N LEU A 265 -18.69 -6.50 -6.60
CA LEU A 265 -20.14 -6.57 -6.85
C LEU A 265 -20.87 -5.33 -6.34
N ASN A 266 -20.55 -4.86 -5.13
CA ASN A 266 -21.16 -3.66 -4.53
C ASN A 266 -20.89 -2.38 -5.36
N PHE A 267 -19.73 -2.30 -6.00
CA PHE A 267 -19.36 -1.18 -6.89
C PHE A 267 -19.78 -1.42 -8.36
N GLY A 268 -20.49 -2.51 -8.65
CA GLY A 268 -20.90 -2.87 -10.00
C GLY A 268 -19.73 -3.22 -10.94
N VAL A 269 -18.59 -3.59 -10.37
CA VAL A 269 -17.40 -4.05 -11.10
C VAL A 269 -17.51 -5.56 -11.31
N VAL A 270 -17.35 -6.03 -12.54
CA VAL A 270 -17.35 -7.46 -12.85
C VAL A 270 -16.06 -8.08 -12.33
N PRO A 271 -16.10 -9.09 -11.45
CA PRO A 271 -14.89 -9.72 -10.95
C PRO A 271 -14.12 -10.47 -12.05
N PRO A 272 -12.77 -10.54 -11.96
CA PRO A 272 -11.97 -11.35 -12.87
C PRO A 272 -12.25 -12.85 -12.69
N LYS A 273 -12.03 -13.62 -13.74
CA LYS A 273 -12.21 -15.09 -13.72
C LYS A 273 -11.01 -15.78 -13.06
N ILE A 274 -10.76 -15.48 -11.79
CA ILE A 274 -9.72 -16.14 -10.98
C ILE A 274 -10.34 -16.79 -9.75
N GLU A 275 -9.65 -17.79 -9.19
CA GLU A 275 -10.11 -18.49 -7.99
C GLU A 275 -10.26 -17.52 -6.82
N THR A 276 -11.30 -17.67 -6.01
CA THR A 276 -11.51 -16.88 -4.79
C THR A 276 -10.97 -17.58 -3.56
N VAL A 277 -10.60 -16.79 -2.54
CA VAL A 277 -10.13 -17.27 -1.24
C VAL A 277 -10.79 -16.47 -0.11
N ARG A 278 -11.08 -17.11 1.01
CA ARG A 278 -11.69 -16.46 2.19
C ARG A 278 -10.74 -15.56 2.96
N ASP A 279 -9.44 -15.81 2.86
CA ASP A 279 -8.43 -15.03 3.55
C ASP A 279 -8.29 -13.63 2.92
N TYR A 280 -8.16 -12.61 3.76
CA TYR A 280 -7.86 -11.26 3.30
C TYR A 280 -7.05 -10.49 4.35
N LYS A 281 -6.42 -9.40 3.94
CA LYS A 281 -5.71 -8.47 4.80
C LYS A 281 -6.31 -7.09 4.71
N ILE A 282 -6.45 -6.43 5.86
CA ILE A 282 -6.79 -5.01 5.96
C ILE A 282 -5.63 -4.29 6.64
N TYR A 283 -5.25 -3.15 6.11
CA TYR A 283 -4.31 -2.22 6.69
C TYR A 283 -5.07 -1.02 7.26
N SER A 284 -5.23 -0.98 8.57
CA SER A 284 -6.03 0.01 9.29
C SER A 284 -5.44 0.25 10.68
N ASP A 285 -5.66 1.42 11.26
CA ASP A 285 -5.26 1.75 12.63
C ASP A 285 -6.18 1.14 13.71
N ARG A 286 -7.40 0.72 13.34
CA ARG A 286 -8.33 0.03 14.28
C ARG A 286 -7.84 -1.34 14.74
N GLY A 287 -6.66 -1.70 14.43
CA GLY A 287 -6.01 -2.94 14.80
C GLY A 287 -5.35 -3.56 13.59
N LEU A 288 -4.34 -4.19 13.83
CA LEU A 288 -3.66 -5.22 13.09
C LEU A 288 -4.03 -5.30 11.61
N ALA A 289 -3.08 -4.95 10.77
CA ALA A 289 -2.95 -5.71 9.53
C ALA A 289 -2.96 -7.20 9.92
N GLY A 290 -4.11 -7.81 9.94
CA GLY A 290 -4.33 -9.21 10.28
C GLY A 290 -4.89 -9.93 9.07
N ILE A 291 -4.50 -11.17 8.88
CA ILE A 291 -5.28 -12.08 8.04
C ILE A 291 -6.59 -12.28 8.79
N VAL A 292 -7.68 -11.76 8.25
CA VAL A 292 -9.02 -12.04 8.78
C VAL A 292 -9.52 -13.28 8.06
N GLN A 293 -9.75 -14.35 8.82
CA GLN A 293 -10.51 -15.49 8.32
C GLN A 293 -11.98 -15.18 8.56
N LEU A 294 -12.77 -15.10 7.50
CA LEU A 294 -14.22 -15.10 7.65
C LEU A 294 -14.62 -16.45 8.24
N ASN A 295 -15.01 -16.46 9.51
CA ASN A 295 -15.64 -17.62 10.12
C ASN A 295 -16.89 -17.95 9.31
N SER A 296 -16.98 -19.19 8.84
CA SER A 296 -18.09 -19.77 8.09
C SER A 296 -19.37 -19.79 8.90
#